data_667e1a00e0e22f88f5757d201fe9be4c
#
_entry.id   667e1a00e0e22f88f5757d201fe9be4c
#
_cell.length_a   1.000
_cell.length_b   1.000
_cell.length_c   1.000
_cell.angle_alpha   90.00
_cell.angle_beta   90.00
_cell.angle_gamma   90.00
#
_symmetry.space_group_name_H-M   'P 1'
#
loop_
_entity.id
_entity.type
_entity.pdbx_description
1 polymer ?
#
loop_
_entity_poly.entity_id
_entity_poly.type
_entity_poly.pdbx_seq_one_letter_code
_entity_poly.pdbx_strand_id
1 'polypeptide(L)'
;MTRALKDILFYGGAVALCAPPLFVFVWMILTGLKTGVQNISYPPEFIFIPTLENFRAVFQQYNFLRYLMNSLIIATLATGFSLVLGLPAAYSIAKYRQGRIGMIILLARMTPFVSYLLPWYIIFRYLKLIDTYTALTLTHLIITLPMVAWLMVAFFESVPAELEDAAMIDGCSRLKSFLIIVLPLVRNGIATSAIMAFIFSWNQFLFSLILSGPQTKTVPVAVYNFISYGKIDWAGIGAAATLIVLPVSVFAFFVRKTIVQGLTMGALKD
;
A
#
# COMPACT_ATOMS: atom_id res chain seq x y z
N MET A 1 -25.10 3.26 34.36
CA MET A 1 -24.68 2.16 33.48
C MET A 1 -23.48 1.50 34.14
N THR A 2 -23.56 0.25 34.56
CA THR A 2 -22.47 -0.46 35.23
C THR A 2 -21.26 -0.62 34.31
N ARG A 3 -20.04 -0.64 34.85
CA ARG A 3 -18.78 -0.79 34.09
C ARG A 3 -18.83 -2.00 33.16
N ALA A 4 -19.37 -3.13 33.66
CA ALA A 4 -19.58 -4.36 32.90
C ALA A 4 -20.48 -4.17 31.66
N LEU A 5 -21.54 -3.36 31.74
CA LEU A 5 -22.44 -3.10 30.61
C LEU A 5 -21.73 -2.23 29.54
N LYS A 6 -20.88 -1.27 29.95
CA LYS A 6 -20.05 -0.47 29.01
C LYS A 6 -19.05 -1.36 28.28
N ASP A 7 -18.40 -2.27 29.00
CA ASP A 7 -17.41 -3.18 28.41
C ASP A 7 -18.09 -4.16 27.42
N ILE A 8 -19.25 -4.72 27.77
CA ILE A 8 -20.01 -5.59 26.85
C ILE A 8 -20.45 -4.84 25.60
N LEU A 9 -20.95 -3.61 25.74
CA LEU A 9 -21.34 -2.79 24.59
C LEU A 9 -20.15 -2.41 23.72
N PHE A 10 -19.01 -2.08 24.34
CA PHE A 10 -17.78 -1.75 23.62
C PHE A 10 -17.23 -2.95 22.84
N TYR A 11 -17.03 -4.09 23.50
CA TYR A 11 -16.52 -5.29 22.84
C TYR A 11 -17.52 -5.88 21.84
N GLY A 12 -18.81 -5.86 22.16
CA GLY A 12 -19.86 -6.27 21.23
C GLY A 12 -19.91 -5.40 19.96
N GLY A 13 -19.81 -4.08 20.13
CA GLY A 13 -19.70 -3.14 19.01
C GLY A 13 -18.41 -3.34 18.19
N ALA A 14 -17.28 -3.56 18.86
CA ALA A 14 -15.99 -3.83 18.18
C ALA A 14 -16.06 -5.14 17.37
N VAL A 15 -16.63 -6.21 17.92
CA VAL A 15 -16.84 -7.48 17.20
C VAL A 15 -17.78 -7.27 16.02
N ALA A 16 -18.90 -6.58 16.18
CA ALA A 16 -19.86 -6.31 15.13
C ALA A 16 -19.25 -5.50 13.97
N LEU A 17 -18.36 -4.56 14.27
CA LEU A 17 -17.63 -3.77 13.27
C LEU A 17 -16.54 -4.59 12.54
N CYS A 18 -15.84 -5.47 13.25
CA CYS A 18 -14.75 -6.27 12.68
C CYS A 18 -15.25 -7.53 11.96
N ALA A 19 -16.41 -8.07 12.31
CA ALA A 19 -16.92 -9.32 11.74
C ALA A 19 -17.14 -9.28 10.22
N PRO A 20 -17.74 -8.23 9.59
CA PRO A 20 -17.95 -8.20 8.15
C PRO A 20 -16.63 -8.26 7.34
N PRO A 21 -15.59 -7.42 7.59
CA PRO A 21 -14.34 -7.53 6.86
C PRO A 21 -13.63 -8.87 7.14
N LEU A 22 -13.64 -9.37 8.36
CA LEU A 22 -13.04 -10.68 8.68
C LEU A 22 -13.76 -11.81 7.94
N PHE A 23 -15.08 -11.78 7.84
CA PHE A 23 -15.85 -12.75 7.07
C PHE A 23 -15.38 -12.79 5.60
N VAL A 24 -15.17 -11.63 4.96
CA VAL A 24 -14.68 -11.58 3.56
C VAL A 24 -13.32 -12.27 3.43
N PHE A 25 -12.39 -12.03 4.35
CA PHE A 25 -11.07 -12.68 4.32
C PHE A 25 -11.19 -14.20 4.54
N VAL A 26 -11.98 -14.62 5.53
CA VAL A 26 -12.22 -16.05 5.79
C VAL A 26 -12.87 -16.71 4.57
N TRP A 27 -13.90 -16.08 3.99
CA TRP A 27 -14.56 -16.60 2.79
C TRP A 27 -13.62 -16.75 1.61
N MET A 28 -12.76 -15.77 1.38
CA MET A 28 -11.73 -15.82 0.32
C MET A 28 -10.79 -17.01 0.51
N ILE A 29 -10.32 -17.25 1.74
CA ILE A 29 -9.45 -18.39 2.06
C ILE A 29 -10.20 -19.69 1.83
N LEU A 30 -11.44 -19.81 2.32
CA LEU A 30 -12.29 -20.99 2.13
C LEU A 30 -12.54 -21.25 0.64
N THR A 31 -12.79 -20.23 -0.16
CA THR A 31 -12.95 -20.33 -1.62
C THR A 31 -11.69 -20.93 -2.27
N GLY A 32 -10.49 -20.52 -1.84
CA GLY A 32 -9.22 -21.08 -2.31
C GLY A 32 -8.98 -22.53 -1.89
N LEU A 33 -9.59 -22.98 -0.79
CA LEU A 33 -9.48 -24.35 -0.26
C LEU A 33 -10.55 -25.32 -0.78
N LYS A 34 -11.57 -24.82 -1.47
CA LYS A 34 -12.64 -25.61 -2.09
C LYS A 34 -12.28 -26.02 -3.52
N THR A 35 -12.88 -27.13 -3.98
CA THR A 35 -12.84 -27.48 -5.41
C THR A 35 -13.69 -26.54 -6.24
N GLY A 36 -13.48 -26.50 -7.56
CA GLY A 36 -14.29 -25.67 -8.46
C GLY A 36 -15.79 -25.99 -8.38
N VAL A 37 -16.16 -27.26 -8.21
CA VAL A 37 -17.56 -27.70 -8.07
C VAL A 37 -18.16 -27.20 -6.76
N GLN A 38 -17.45 -27.32 -5.64
CA GLN A 38 -17.91 -26.88 -4.32
C GLN A 38 -18.09 -25.36 -4.25
N ASN A 39 -17.36 -24.59 -5.05
CA ASN A 39 -17.49 -23.12 -5.09
C ASN A 39 -18.76 -22.66 -5.81
N ILE A 40 -19.35 -23.48 -6.67
CA ILE A 40 -20.57 -23.16 -7.43
C ILE A 40 -21.78 -24.00 -6.99
N SER A 41 -21.61 -24.85 -5.96
CA SER A 41 -22.70 -25.67 -5.43
C SER A 41 -23.81 -24.81 -4.80
N TYR A 42 -25.05 -25.26 -4.97
CA TYR A 42 -26.21 -24.68 -4.30
C TYR A 42 -27.02 -25.78 -3.63
N PRO A 43 -27.28 -25.70 -2.31
CA PRO A 43 -26.87 -24.63 -1.37
C PRO A 43 -25.34 -24.59 -1.14
N PRO A 44 -24.78 -23.44 -0.67
CA PRO A 44 -23.35 -23.32 -0.41
C PRO A 44 -22.84 -24.35 0.61
N GLU A 45 -21.78 -25.06 0.26
CA GLU A 45 -21.13 -26.00 1.16
C GLU A 45 -20.23 -25.28 2.16
N PHE A 46 -20.54 -25.37 3.46
CA PHE A 46 -19.70 -24.81 4.53
C PHE A 46 -18.75 -25.86 5.14
N ILE A 47 -19.14 -27.15 5.07
CA ILE A 47 -18.34 -28.28 5.55
C ILE A 47 -17.85 -29.05 4.33
N PHE A 48 -16.55 -29.05 4.12
CA PHE A 48 -15.92 -29.66 2.96
C PHE A 48 -14.52 -30.18 3.32
N ILE A 49 -13.95 -31.04 2.51
CA ILE A 49 -12.56 -31.49 2.65
C ILE A 49 -11.65 -30.45 1.95
N PRO A 50 -10.78 -29.73 2.73
CA PRO A 50 -9.92 -28.72 2.16
C PRO A 50 -8.89 -29.32 1.18
N THR A 51 -8.64 -28.63 0.06
CA THR A 51 -7.58 -28.97 -0.90
C THR A 51 -6.59 -27.83 -1.07
N LEU A 52 -5.31 -28.17 -1.26
CA LEU A 52 -4.26 -27.22 -1.60
C LEU A 52 -3.94 -27.20 -3.11
N GLU A 53 -4.68 -27.94 -3.92
CA GLU A 53 -4.45 -28.05 -5.37
C GLU A 53 -4.53 -26.70 -6.06
N ASN A 54 -5.50 -25.83 -5.67
CA ASN A 54 -5.65 -24.51 -6.26
C ASN A 54 -4.42 -23.63 -5.99
N PHE A 55 -3.88 -23.67 -4.77
CA PHE A 55 -2.65 -22.95 -4.42
C PHE A 55 -1.45 -23.47 -5.21
N ARG A 56 -1.34 -24.81 -5.39
CA ARG A 56 -0.29 -25.43 -6.21
C ARG A 56 -0.43 -25.01 -7.68
N ALA A 57 -1.66 -25.04 -8.23
CA ALA A 57 -1.95 -24.64 -9.59
C ALA A 57 -1.59 -23.16 -9.85
N VAL A 58 -1.84 -22.26 -8.90
CA VAL A 58 -1.46 -20.85 -8.98
C VAL A 58 0.04 -20.68 -9.23
N PHE A 59 0.88 -21.43 -8.52
CA PHE A 59 2.33 -21.36 -8.70
C PHE A 59 2.82 -22.08 -9.95
N GLN A 60 2.25 -23.23 -10.29
CA GLN A 60 2.75 -24.08 -11.38
C GLN A 60 2.26 -23.64 -12.77
N GLN A 61 1.00 -23.17 -12.87
CA GLN A 61 0.37 -22.90 -14.17
C GLN A 61 0.43 -21.41 -14.56
N TYR A 62 0.50 -20.48 -13.59
CA TYR A 62 0.29 -19.05 -13.85
C TYR A 62 1.52 -18.17 -13.61
N ASN A 63 2.72 -18.76 -13.42
CA ASN A 63 3.95 -17.99 -13.13
C ASN A 63 3.81 -16.99 -11.96
N PHE A 64 2.98 -17.33 -10.98
CA PHE A 64 2.57 -16.41 -9.92
C PHE A 64 3.76 -15.86 -9.12
N LEU A 65 4.81 -16.65 -8.91
CA LEU A 65 6.02 -16.20 -8.24
C LEU A 65 6.67 -15.02 -8.96
N ARG A 66 6.68 -15.02 -10.30
CA ARG A 66 7.20 -13.89 -11.08
C ARG A 66 6.35 -12.64 -10.85
N TYR A 67 5.03 -12.77 -10.85
CA TYR A 67 4.13 -11.64 -10.60
C TYR A 67 4.30 -11.08 -9.19
N LEU A 68 4.51 -11.97 -8.19
CA LEU A 68 4.80 -11.59 -6.82
C LEU A 68 6.11 -10.78 -6.74
N MET A 69 7.17 -11.27 -7.38
CA MET A 69 8.46 -10.57 -7.44
C MET A 69 8.34 -9.23 -8.16
N ASN A 70 7.62 -9.16 -9.27
CA ASN A 70 7.36 -7.90 -9.99
C ASN A 70 6.69 -6.87 -9.07
N SER A 71 5.60 -7.27 -8.39
CA SER A 71 4.91 -6.39 -7.45
C SER A 71 5.81 -5.92 -6.32
N LEU A 72 6.64 -6.83 -5.76
CA LEU A 72 7.57 -6.51 -4.70
C LEU A 72 8.64 -5.50 -5.15
N ILE A 73 9.24 -5.72 -6.32
CA ILE A 73 10.24 -4.82 -6.91
C ILE A 73 9.63 -3.43 -7.15
N ILE A 74 8.48 -3.37 -7.84
CA ILE A 74 7.84 -2.10 -8.19
C ILE A 74 7.41 -1.35 -6.92
N ALA A 75 6.77 -2.03 -5.95
CA ALA A 75 6.34 -1.40 -4.72
C ALA A 75 7.52 -0.89 -3.87
N THR A 76 8.61 -1.66 -3.81
CA THR A 76 9.82 -1.26 -3.08
C THR A 76 10.52 -0.08 -3.76
N LEU A 77 10.67 -0.10 -5.09
CA LEU A 77 11.26 1.00 -5.85
C LEU A 77 10.42 2.28 -5.72
N ALA A 78 9.10 2.18 -5.92
CA ALA A 78 8.22 3.33 -5.79
C ALA A 78 8.23 3.91 -4.37
N THR A 79 8.24 3.07 -3.34
CA THR A 79 8.35 3.50 -1.94
C THR A 79 9.70 4.17 -1.68
N GLY A 80 10.79 3.55 -2.09
CA GLY A 80 12.16 4.07 -1.91
C GLY A 80 12.32 5.44 -2.57
N PHE A 81 11.95 5.59 -3.83
CA PHE A 81 12.00 6.88 -4.53
C PHE A 81 11.05 7.91 -3.90
N SER A 82 9.87 7.49 -3.43
CA SER A 82 8.95 8.40 -2.73
C SER A 82 9.54 8.92 -1.42
N LEU A 83 10.28 8.10 -0.68
CA LEU A 83 10.97 8.55 0.53
C LEU A 83 12.14 9.47 0.19
N VAL A 84 13.00 9.07 -0.74
CA VAL A 84 14.18 9.86 -1.12
C VAL A 84 13.81 11.26 -1.60
N LEU A 85 12.74 11.40 -2.38
CA LEU A 85 12.27 12.68 -2.92
C LEU A 85 11.28 13.38 -1.98
N GLY A 86 10.41 12.63 -1.33
CA GLY A 86 9.32 13.15 -0.50
C GLY A 86 9.78 13.68 0.85
N LEU A 87 10.78 13.05 1.49
CA LEU A 87 11.26 13.52 2.80
C LEU A 87 11.90 14.92 2.73
N PRO A 88 12.84 15.20 1.81
CA PRO A 88 13.40 16.54 1.67
C PRO A 88 12.33 17.59 1.27
N ALA A 89 11.40 17.19 0.40
CA ALA A 89 10.31 18.07 -0.02
C ALA A 89 9.40 18.43 1.17
N ALA A 90 8.96 17.43 1.95
CA ALA A 90 8.14 17.63 3.13
C ALA A 90 8.85 18.46 4.21
N TYR A 91 10.15 18.20 4.44
CA TYR A 91 10.96 18.98 5.36
C TYR A 91 11.04 20.46 4.92
N SER A 92 11.28 20.73 3.63
CA SER A 92 11.31 22.08 3.10
C SER A 92 9.97 22.81 3.28
N ILE A 93 8.85 22.13 2.99
CA ILE A 93 7.50 22.68 3.15
C ILE A 93 7.23 23.04 4.61
N ALA A 94 7.53 22.14 5.54
CA ALA A 94 7.34 22.35 6.98
C ALA A 94 8.22 23.48 7.50
N LYS A 95 9.53 23.41 7.25
CA LYS A 95 10.52 24.37 7.77
C LYS A 95 10.30 25.80 7.27
N TYR A 96 10.00 25.95 5.98
CA TYR A 96 9.82 27.28 5.36
C TYR A 96 8.35 27.70 5.27
N ARG A 97 7.44 26.97 5.94
CA ARG A 97 5.99 27.26 5.97
C ARG A 97 5.40 27.46 4.56
N GLN A 98 5.81 26.64 3.61
CA GLN A 98 5.40 26.75 2.20
C GLN A 98 4.01 26.13 1.97
N GLY A 99 3.00 26.63 2.66
CA GLY A 99 1.62 26.10 2.60
C GLY A 99 1.03 26.05 1.17
N ARG A 100 1.44 26.98 0.29
CA ARG A 100 1.01 26.98 -1.12
C ARG A 100 1.50 25.74 -1.87
N ILE A 101 2.76 25.32 -1.64
CA ILE A 101 3.32 24.09 -2.26
C ILE A 101 2.62 22.87 -1.69
N GLY A 102 2.39 22.83 -0.37
CA GLY A 102 1.59 21.78 0.26
C GLY A 102 0.20 21.65 -0.35
N MET A 103 -0.47 22.78 -0.62
CA MET A 103 -1.78 22.82 -1.28
C MET A 103 -1.73 22.27 -2.71
N ILE A 104 -0.70 22.62 -3.50
CA ILE A 104 -0.52 22.08 -4.87
C ILE A 104 -0.36 20.57 -4.85
N ILE A 105 0.44 20.03 -3.91
CA ILE A 105 0.61 18.59 -3.73
C ILE A 105 -0.72 17.91 -3.40
N LEU A 106 -1.52 18.54 -2.55
CA LEU A 106 -2.84 18.03 -2.16
C LEU A 106 -3.81 18.03 -3.35
N LEU A 107 -3.85 19.10 -4.13
CA LEU A 107 -4.67 19.20 -5.35
C LEU A 107 -4.26 18.16 -6.40
N ALA A 108 -2.95 17.96 -6.60
CA ALA A 108 -2.45 16.91 -7.49
C ALA A 108 -2.94 15.52 -7.06
N ARG A 109 -3.02 15.26 -5.76
CA ARG A 109 -3.53 14.00 -5.20
C ARG A 109 -5.05 13.82 -5.39
N MET A 110 -5.82 14.90 -5.44
CA MET A 110 -7.27 14.86 -5.65
C MET A 110 -7.65 14.56 -7.09
N THR A 111 -6.72 14.69 -8.05
CA THR A 111 -7.00 14.40 -9.46
C THR A 111 -7.23 12.90 -9.63
N PRO A 112 -8.33 12.48 -10.30
CA PRO A 112 -8.62 11.07 -10.54
C PRO A 112 -7.51 10.40 -11.33
N PHE A 113 -6.97 9.28 -10.83
CA PHE A 113 -5.84 8.56 -11.48
C PHE A 113 -6.15 8.13 -12.91
N VAL A 114 -7.42 7.87 -13.22
CA VAL A 114 -7.88 7.51 -14.56
C VAL A 114 -7.51 8.59 -15.58
N SER A 115 -7.54 9.87 -15.19
CA SER A 115 -7.20 11.00 -16.08
C SER A 115 -5.74 10.96 -16.56
N TYR A 116 -4.85 10.33 -15.81
CA TYR A 116 -3.43 10.20 -16.17
C TYR A 116 -3.13 8.98 -17.05
N LEU A 117 -4.04 8.00 -17.14
CA LEU A 117 -3.77 6.73 -17.82
C LEU A 117 -3.39 6.90 -19.28
N LEU A 118 -4.24 7.61 -20.05
CA LEU A 118 -4.03 7.78 -21.49
C LEU A 118 -2.78 8.62 -21.79
N PRO A 119 -2.54 9.79 -21.16
CA PRO A 119 -1.32 10.55 -21.35
C PRO A 119 -0.06 9.74 -21.06
N TRP A 120 -0.02 9.00 -19.94
CA TRP A 120 1.14 8.18 -19.58
C TRP A 120 1.34 7.02 -20.55
N TYR A 121 0.27 6.36 -20.99
CA TYR A 121 0.35 5.31 -21.98
C TYR A 121 0.98 5.80 -23.29
N ILE A 122 0.54 6.97 -23.78
CA ILE A 122 1.07 7.57 -25.02
C ILE A 122 2.57 7.90 -24.85
N ILE A 123 2.94 8.55 -23.74
CA ILE A 123 4.33 8.90 -23.44
C ILE A 123 5.22 7.66 -23.39
N PHE A 124 4.83 6.64 -22.60
CA PHE A 124 5.65 5.44 -22.43
C PHE A 124 5.69 4.58 -23.69
N ARG A 125 4.63 4.57 -24.49
CA ARG A 125 4.64 3.93 -25.80
C ARG A 125 5.64 4.60 -26.74
N TYR A 126 5.64 5.94 -26.79
CA TYR A 126 6.58 6.70 -27.59
C TYR A 126 8.04 6.48 -27.15
N LEU A 127 8.27 6.46 -25.83
CA LEU A 127 9.58 6.20 -25.23
C LEU A 127 9.98 4.71 -25.24
N LYS A 128 9.15 3.81 -25.75
CA LYS A 128 9.36 2.35 -25.74
C LYS A 128 9.57 1.77 -24.34
N LEU A 129 8.89 2.33 -23.33
CA LEU A 129 8.97 1.92 -21.93
C LEU A 129 7.79 1.04 -21.48
N ILE A 130 6.85 0.71 -22.37
CA ILE A 130 5.77 -0.24 -22.03
C ILE A 130 6.39 -1.58 -21.64
N ASP A 131 5.80 -2.25 -20.65
CA ASP A 131 6.27 -3.50 -20.06
C ASP A 131 7.68 -3.40 -19.43
N THR A 132 7.96 -2.28 -18.78
CA THR A 132 9.20 -2.08 -18.01
C THR A 132 8.92 -1.71 -16.56
N TYR A 133 9.84 -2.09 -15.67
CA TYR A 133 9.79 -1.67 -14.26
C TYR A 133 9.85 -0.15 -14.10
N THR A 134 10.58 0.54 -15.00
CA THR A 134 10.71 2.01 -15.00
C THR A 134 9.34 2.68 -15.18
N ALA A 135 8.57 2.28 -16.20
CA ALA A 135 7.25 2.85 -16.45
C ALA A 135 6.31 2.64 -15.27
N LEU A 136 6.26 1.42 -14.72
CA LEU A 136 5.41 1.11 -13.58
C LEU A 136 5.86 1.84 -12.32
N THR A 137 7.15 1.89 -12.03
CA THR A 137 7.66 2.64 -10.87
C THR A 137 7.32 4.12 -10.97
N LEU A 138 7.53 4.76 -12.12
CA LEU A 138 7.22 6.18 -12.34
C LEU A 138 5.72 6.48 -12.19
N THR A 139 4.85 5.61 -12.70
CA THR A 139 3.40 5.80 -12.52
C THR A 139 2.94 5.58 -11.09
N HIS A 140 3.55 4.64 -10.36
CA HIS A 140 3.26 4.44 -8.94
C HIS A 140 3.72 5.64 -8.09
N LEU A 141 4.80 6.34 -8.48
CA LEU A 141 5.24 7.58 -7.83
C LEU A 141 4.19 8.70 -7.88
N ILE A 142 3.34 8.75 -8.89
CA ILE A 142 2.25 9.74 -8.96
C ILE A 142 1.36 9.66 -7.72
N ILE A 143 1.20 8.47 -7.16
CA ILE A 143 0.35 8.21 -5.99
C ILE A 143 1.16 8.30 -4.70
N THR A 144 2.32 7.65 -4.67
CA THR A 144 3.07 7.42 -3.44
C THR A 144 3.88 8.64 -3.01
N LEU A 145 4.46 9.40 -3.94
CA LEU A 145 5.26 10.57 -3.63
C LEU A 145 4.46 11.71 -2.98
N PRO A 146 3.32 12.16 -3.54
CA PRO A 146 2.51 13.19 -2.89
C PRO A 146 1.99 12.75 -1.53
N MET A 147 1.70 11.46 -1.37
CA MET A 147 1.22 10.90 -0.10
C MET A 147 2.32 10.93 0.97
N VAL A 148 3.54 10.49 0.64
CA VAL A 148 4.69 10.55 1.56
C VAL A 148 4.98 12.00 1.95
N ALA A 149 5.05 12.91 0.96
CA ALA A 149 5.30 14.31 1.21
C ALA A 149 4.25 14.92 2.16
N TRP A 150 2.97 14.68 1.88
CA TRP A 150 1.87 15.19 2.72
C TRP A 150 1.90 14.66 4.15
N LEU A 151 2.05 13.34 4.32
CA LEU A 151 2.11 12.74 5.66
C LEU A 151 3.30 13.26 6.46
N MET A 152 4.46 13.40 5.82
CA MET A 152 5.68 13.80 6.51
C MET A 152 5.73 15.27 6.90
N VAL A 153 4.97 16.16 6.25
CA VAL A 153 4.90 17.58 6.66
C VAL A 153 4.50 17.71 8.14
N ALA A 154 3.43 17.02 8.56
CA ALA A 154 2.97 17.07 9.95
C ALA A 154 4.01 16.54 10.96
N PHE A 155 4.78 15.50 10.58
CA PHE A 155 5.85 15.01 11.43
C PHE A 155 7.02 16.00 11.53
N PHE A 156 7.40 16.65 10.43
CA PHE A 156 8.46 17.65 10.46
C PHE A 156 8.03 18.92 11.21
N GLU A 157 6.77 19.32 11.12
CA GLU A 157 6.24 20.46 11.90
C GLU A 157 6.24 20.20 13.42
N SER A 158 6.27 18.93 13.85
CA SER A 158 6.34 18.58 15.27
C SER A 158 7.76 18.65 15.85
N VAL A 159 8.80 18.79 15.02
CA VAL A 159 10.18 18.89 15.46
C VAL A 159 10.47 20.32 15.92
N PRO A 160 10.92 20.54 17.18
CA PRO A 160 11.30 21.87 17.66
C PRO A 160 12.45 22.46 16.83
N ALA A 161 12.29 23.72 16.38
CA ALA A 161 13.29 24.39 15.55
C ALA A 161 14.62 24.60 16.29
N GLU A 162 14.57 24.72 17.60
CA GLU A 162 15.71 24.96 18.50
C GLU A 162 16.74 23.83 18.42
N LEU A 163 16.32 22.60 18.11
CA LEU A 163 17.24 21.45 17.95
C LEU A 163 18.12 21.59 16.70
N GLU A 164 17.56 22.11 15.62
CA GLU A 164 18.33 22.38 14.42
C GLU A 164 19.22 23.61 14.56
N ASP A 165 18.74 24.65 15.24
CA ASP A 165 19.49 25.87 15.49
C ASP A 165 20.70 25.60 16.39
N ALA A 166 20.54 24.78 17.44
CA ALA A 166 21.65 24.31 18.27
C ALA A 166 22.69 23.53 17.45
N ALA A 167 22.25 22.62 16.59
CA ALA A 167 23.17 21.87 15.72
C ALA A 167 23.95 22.77 14.75
N MET A 168 23.32 23.83 14.24
CA MET A 168 24.01 24.79 13.37
C MET A 168 25.05 25.63 14.15
N ILE A 169 24.78 25.97 15.42
CA ILE A 169 25.75 26.61 16.31
C ILE A 169 26.96 25.69 16.55
N ASP A 170 26.71 24.36 16.68
CA ASP A 170 27.75 23.33 16.81
C ASP A 170 28.50 23.02 15.48
N GLY A 171 28.25 23.80 14.42
CA GLY A 171 28.94 23.70 13.13
C GLY A 171 28.36 22.67 12.15
N CYS A 172 27.19 22.12 12.41
CA CYS A 172 26.51 21.26 11.42
C CYS A 172 25.97 22.08 10.24
N SER A 173 26.21 21.59 9.02
CA SER A 173 25.48 22.11 7.86
C SER A 173 24.00 21.72 7.93
N ARG A 174 23.12 22.44 7.22
CA ARG A 174 21.67 22.14 7.17
C ARG A 174 21.38 20.70 6.73
N LEU A 175 22.08 20.21 5.70
CA LEU A 175 21.92 18.83 5.24
C LEU A 175 22.36 17.82 6.31
N LYS A 176 23.45 18.11 7.01
CA LYS A 176 23.93 17.24 8.10
C LYS A 176 22.94 17.24 9.25
N SER A 177 22.42 18.41 9.68
CA SER A 177 21.36 18.48 10.70
C SER A 177 20.11 17.72 10.30
N PHE A 178 19.64 17.87 9.05
CA PHE A 178 18.51 17.09 8.52
C PHE A 178 18.73 15.58 8.65
N LEU A 179 19.91 15.08 8.21
CA LEU A 179 20.18 13.64 8.18
C LEU A 179 20.40 13.01 9.57
N ILE A 180 21.12 13.71 10.46
CA ILE A 180 21.56 13.13 11.73
C ILE A 180 20.71 13.51 12.93
N ILE A 181 19.89 14.56 12.83
CA ILE A 181 19.02 15.03 13.93
C ILE A 181 17.55 14.88 13.55
N VAL A 182 17.12 15.55 12.46
CA VAL A 182 15.69 15.62 12.13
C VAL A 182 15.13 14.27 11.70
N LEU A 183 15.78 13.56 10.76
CA LEU A 183 15.29 12.26 10.29
C LEU A 183 15.17 11.21 11.40
N PRO A 184 16.13 11.03 12.32
CA PRO A 184 15.98 10.12 13.45
C PRO A 184 14.81 10.48 14.38
N LEU A 185 14.53 11.76 14.60
CA LEU A 185 13.40 12.20 15.43
C LEU A 185 12.04 11.81 14.82
N VAL A 186 11.93 11.87 13.49
CA VAL A 186 10.68 11.55 12.77
C VAL A 186 10.64 10.11 12.23
N ARG A 187 11.51 9.22 12.72
CA ARG A 187 11.63 7.83 12.23
C ARG A 187 10.30 7.06 12.20
N ASN A 188 9.42 7.30 13.17
CA ASN A 188 8.11 6.66 13.24
C ASN A 188 7.19 7.16 12.10
N GLY A 189 7.27 8.45 11.77
CA GLY A 189 6.60 9.03 10.60
C GLY A 189 7.13 8.46 9.28
N ILE A 190 8.46 8.32 9.15
CA ILE A 190 9.09 7.71 7.99
C ILE A 190 8.61 6.27 7.81
N ALA A 191 8.61 5.47 8.87
CA ALA A 191 8.13 4.11 8.82
C ALA A 191 6.65 4.04 8.42
N THR A 192 5.80 4.88 9.02
CA THR A 192 4.36 4.95 8.68
C THR A 192 4.14 5.33 7.22
N SER A 193 4.83 6.37 6.74
CA SER A 193 4.69 6.82 5.34
C SER A 193 5.23 5.80 4.34
N ALA A 194 6.34 5.10 4.67
CA ALA A 194 6.88 4.02 3.87
C ALA A 194 5.90 2.86 3.71
N ILE A 195 5.27 2.44 4.81
CA ILE A 195 4.27 1.37 4.82
C ILE A 195 3.07 1.74 3.96
N MET A 196 2.55 2.94 4.14
CA MET A 196 1.41 3.42 3.37
C MET A 196 1.75 3.48 1.88
N ALA A 197 2.94 4.01 1.53
CA ALA A 197 3.41 4.05 0.14
C ALA A 197 3.52 2.65 -0.47
N PHE A 198 4.09 1.70 0.28
CA PHE A 198 4.19 0.31 -0.15
C PHE A 198 2.81 -0.31 -0.39
N ILE A 199 1.87 -0.17 0.55
CA ILE A 199 0.52 -0.71 0.43
C ILE A 199 -0.21 -0.11 -0.78
N PHE A 200 -0.12 1.20 -0.99
CA PHE A 200 -0.75 1.85 -2.15
C PHE A 200 -0.14 1.39 -3.47
N SER A 201 1.19 1.25 -3.54
CA SER A 201 1.87 0.74 -4.72
C SER A 201 1.57 -0.74 -4.96
N TRP A 202 1.54 -1.56 -3.90
CA TRP A 202 1.22 -2.99 -3.96
C TRP A 202 -0.18 -3.25 -4.53
N ASN A 203 -1.16 -2.45 -4.11
CA ASN A 203 -2.55 -2.59 -4.55
C ASN A 203 -2.85 -1.86 -5.87
N GLN A 204 -1.85 -1.24 -6.50
CA GLN A 204 -2.05 -0.49 -7.72
C GLN A 204 -2.38 -1.43 -8.89
N PHE A 205 -3.62 -1.27 -9.40
CA PHE A 205 -4.16 -2.12 -10.44
C PHE A 205 -4.20 -1.41 -11.81
N LEU A 206 -4.74 -0.18 -11.86
CA LEU A 206 -5.07 0.48 -13.12
C LEU A 206 -3.86 0.76 -14.02
N PHE A 207 -2.80 1.33 -13.48
CA PHE A 207 -1.57 1.57 -14.26
C PHE A 207 -0.90 0.27 -14.65
N SER A 208 -0.87 -0.70 -13.73
CA SER A 208 -0.32 -2.01 -14.01
C SER A 208 -1.11 -2.75 -15.09
N LEU A 209 -2.44 -2.63 -15.13
CA LEU A 209 -3.28 -3.25 -16.15
C LEU A 209 -2.95 -2.76 -17.57
N ILE A 210 -2.66 -1.46 -17.71
CA ILE A 210 -2.47 -0.82 -19.03
C ILE A 210 -1.01 -0.83 -19.47
N LEU A 211 -0.06 -0.72 -18.53
CA LEU A 211 1.36 -0.53 -18.83
C LEU A 211 2.20 -1.79 -18.66
N SER A 212 1.72 -2.81 -17.92
CA SER A 212 2.44 -4.07 -17.81
C SER A 212 2.15 -5.00 -18.99
N GLY A 213 3.10 -5.84 -19.29
CA GLY A 213 2.99 -6.93 -20.27
C GLY A 213 3.46 -8.26 -19.67
N PRO A 214 3.91 -9.20 -20.50
CA PRO A 214 4.38 -10.50 -20.04
C PRO A 214 5.55 -10.44 -19.05
N GLN A 215 6.36 -9.38 -19.10
CA GLN A 215 7.56 -9.28 -18.27
C GLN A 215 7.29 -8.68 -16.88
N THR A 216 6.44 -7.65 -16.80
CA THR A 216 6.25 -6.85 -15.57
C THR A 216 4.86 -6.96 -14.97
N LYS A 217 4.05 -7.94 -15.41
CA LYS A 217 2.71 -8.16 -14.84
C LYS A 217 2.78 -8.27 -13.33
N THR A 218 1.92 -7.49 -12.65
CA THR A 218 1.82 -7.44 -11.19
C THR A 218 0.75 -8.38 -10.67
N VAL A 219 0.81 -8.69 -9.38
CA VAL A 219 -0.13 -9.63 -8.75
C VAL A 219 -1.59 -9.19 -8.86
N PRO A 220 -1.99 -7.92 -8.62
CA PRO A 220 -3.38 -7.52 -8.81
C PRO A 220 -3.90 -7.76 -10.24
N VAL A 221 -3.04 -7.59 -11.24
CA VAL A 221 -3.41 -7.85 -12.65
C VAL A 221 -3.45 -9.34 -12.97
N ALA A 222 -2.62 -10.13 -12.29
CA ALA A 222 -2.54 -11.56 -12.53
C ALA A 222 -3.84 -12.33 -12.22
N VAL A 223 -4.70 -11.78 -11.34
CA VAL A 223 -6.01 -12.35 -11.03
C VAL A 223 -6.89 -12.51 -12.28
N TYR A 224 -6.71 -11.63 -13.28
CA TYR A 224 -7.42 -11.78 -14.56
C TYR A 224 -7.09 -13.07 -15.33
N ASN A 225 -5.98 -13.73 -15.04
CA ASN A 225 -5.64 -15.00 -15.68
C ASN A 225 -6.63 -16.14 -15.30
N PHE A 226 -7.38 -15.98 -14.19
CA PHE A 226 -8.39 -16.93 -13.72
C PHE A 226 -9.77 -16.68 -14.32
N ILE A 227 -9.91 -15.63 -15.15
CA ILE A 227 -11.14 -15.30 -15.87
C ILE A 227 -10.90 -15.58 -17.34
N SER A 228 -11.48 -16.64 -17.87
CA SER A 228 -11.44 -16.99 -19.29
C SER A 228 -12.82 -16.94 -19.91
N TYR A 229 -12.89 -16.95 -21.23
CA TYR A 229 -14.15 -16.90 -21.95
C TYR A 229 -15.03 -18.11 -21.57
N GLY A 230 -16.17 -17.83 -20.94
CA GLY A 230 -17.15 -18.86 -20.54
C GLY A 230 -16.84 -19.61 -19.23
N LYS A 231 -15.73 -19.31 -18.54
CA LYS A 231 -15.39 -19.96 -17.26
C LYS A 231 -14.66 -19.01 -16.32
N ILE A 232 -15.19 -18.89 -15.10
CA ILE A 232 -14.53 -18.21 -13.99
C ILE A 232 -14.00 -19.28 -13.03
N ASP A 233 -12.69 -19.30 -12.82
CA ASP A 233 -12.06 -20.17 -11.83
C ASP A 233 -12.10 -19.51 -10.45
N TRP A 234 -13.22 -19.66 -9.75
CA TRP A 234 -13.41 -19.12 -8.40
C TRP A 234 -12.39 -19.65 -7.40
N ALA A 235 -12.03 -20.93 -7.51
CA ALA A 235 -11.06 -21.56 -6.63
C ALA A 235 -9.66 -20.96 -6.82
N GLY A 236 -9.24 -20.79 -8.07
CA GLY A 236 -7.98 -20.13 -8.42
C GLY A 236 -7.95 -18.66 -8.00
N ILE A 237 -9.06 -17.92 -8.19
CA ILE A 237 -9.20 -16.53 -7.71
C ILE A 237 -9.04 -16.46 -6.19
N GLY A 238 -9.73 -17.34 -5.44
CA GLY A 238 -9.64 -17.38 -3.98
C GLY A 238 -8.23 -17.70 -3.48
N ALA A 239 -7.56 -18.67 -4.10
CA ALA A 239 -6.17 -19.02 -3.80
C ALA A 239 -5.20 -17.87 -4.12
N ALA A 240 -5.30 -17.26 -5.31
CA ALA A 240 -4.47 -16.13 -5.71
C ALA A 240 -4.69 -14.92 -4.80
N ALA A 241 -5.94 -14.55 -4.53
CA ALA A 241 -6.27 -13.43 -3.65
C ALA A 241 -5.73 -13.66 -2.21
N THR A 242 -5.81 -14.88 -1.68
CA THR A 242 -5.21 -15.24 -0.38
C THR A 242 -3.70 -14.98 -0.39
N LEU A 243 -3.00 -15.42 -1.43
CA LEU A 243 -1.56 -15.21 -1.58
C LEU A 243 -1.18 -13.73 -1.76
N ILE A 244 -2.04 -12.92 -2.38
CA ILE A 244 -1.85 -11.47 -2.53
C ILE A 244 -1.96 -10.74 -1.20
N VAL A 245 -2.93 -11.11 -0.40
CA VAL A 245 -3.21 -10.45 0.89
C VAL A 245 -2.19 -10.84 1.95
N LEU A 246 -1.61 -12.05 1.87
CA LEU A 246 -0.72 -12.59 2.89
C LEU A 246 0.51 -11.71 3.15
N PRO A 247 1.31 -11.26 2.15
CA PRO A 247 2.47 -10.40 2.40
C PRO A 247 2.09 -9.08 3.08
N VAL A 248 0.99 -8.46 2.64
CA VAL A 248 0.51 -7.19 3.22
C VAL A 248 0.05 -7.40 4.65
N SER A 249 -0.66 -8.49 4.94
CA SER A 249 -1.12 -8.83 6.30
C SER A 249 0.05 -9.11 7.24
N VAL A 250 1.05 -9.86 6.79
CA VAL A 250 2.28 -10.12 7.55
C VAL A 250 2.99 -8.80 7.83
N PHE A 251 3.15 -7.96 6.83
CA PHE A 251 3.80 -6.67 6.98
C PHE A 251 3.02 -5.75 7.94
N ALA A 252 1.70 -5.64 7.79
CA ALA A 252 0.84 -4.87 8.69
C ALA A 252 0.92 -5.35 10.14
N PHE A 253 1.02 -6.67 10.36
CA PHE A 253 1.15 -7.24 11.71
C PHE A 253 2.44 -6.78 12.40
N PHE A 254 3.57 -6.79 11.72
CA PHE A 254 4.84 -6.33 12.31
C PHE A 254 4.85 -4.83 12.59
N VAL A 255 4.17 -4.04 11.78
CA VAL A 255 4.24 -2.57 11.82
C VAL A 255 3.06 -1.92 12.54
N ARG A 256 2.07 -2.70 12.98
CA ARG A 256 0.84 -2.21 13.66
C ARG A 256 1.10 -1.17 14.77
N LYS A 257 2.15 -1.39 15.58
CA LYS A 257 2.49 -0.45 16.68
C LYS A 257 2.92 0.92 16.14
N THR A 258 3.73 0.93 15.09
CA THR A 258 4.23 2.16 14.45
C THR A 258 3.10 2.92 13.74
N ILE A 259 2.18 2.21 13.08
CA ILE A 259 1.00 2.82 12.43
C ILE A 259 0.11 3.50 13.47
N VAL A 260 -0.20 2.81 14.58
CA VAL A 260 -1.04 3.37 15.63
C VAL A 260 -0.38 4.62 16.23
N GLN A 261 0.90 4.59 16.54
CA GLN A 261 1.64 5.73 17.05
C GLN A 261 1.68 6.90 16.07
N GLY A 262 1.89 6.63 14.77
CA GLY A 262 1.92 7.65 13.74
C GLY A 262 0.57 8.33 13.50
N LEU A 263 -0.53 7.58 13.56
CA LEU A 263 -1.88 8.13 13.39
C LEU A 263 -2.37 8.89 14.62
N THR A 264 -1.95 8.50 15.83
CA THR A 264 -2.38 9.15 17.08
C THR A 264 -1.60 10.43 17.39
N MET A 265 -0.35 10.57 16.94
CA MET A 265 0.42 11.83 17.11
C MET A 265 -0.22 13.02 16.39
N GLY A 266 -0.99 12.80 15.32
CA GLY A 266 -1.77 13.84 14.65
C GLY A 266 -3.09 14.20 15.35
N ALA A 267 -3.61 13.33 16.23
CA ALA A 267 -4.91 13.49 16.91
C ALA A 267 -4.81 14.05 18.34
N LEU A 268 -3.61 14.12 18.92
CA LEU A 268 -3.37 14.63 20.29
C LEU A 268 -2.88 16.09 20.29
N LYS A 269 -3.41 16.92 19.38
CA LYS A 269 -3.31 18.39 19.49
C LYS A 269 -4.64 18.89 20.04
N ASP A 270 -4.90 18.65 21.34
CA ASP A 270 -5.81 19.43 22.19
C ASP A 270 -5.25 19.43 23.61
#